data_2d42f4826f73d3b6c520b357837fba12
#
_entry.id   2d42f4826f73d3b6c520b357837fba12
#
_cell.length_a   1.000
_cell.length_b   1.000
_cell.length_c   1.000
_cell.angle_alpha   90.00
_cell.angle_beta   90.00
_cell.angle_gamma   90.00
#
_symmetry.space_group_name_H-M   'P 1'
#
loop_
_entity.id
_entity.type
_entity.pdbx_description
1 polymer ?
#
loop_
_entity_poly.entity_id
_entity_poly.type
_entity_poly.pdbx_seq_one_letter_code
_entity_poly.pdbx_strand_id
1 'polypeptide(L)'
;PYYINKVGDPAYAKYLPTDMKQMKVQGEPRLKSPEEMVKYVHKNDAHLMISIWASFGPWTEQYRELKKMNALLPFETWPRNSGVMPYDVFNPKARNLYWKYLTHLYQMGFDAWWTDSTEPDHFEKPGDENYQTFDGSWLGVKNAFPLLHNKSIYEHQRAMKGNTKRSLQMTRSGSLGIQHYGTICWSGDVVASWDEMKNQIPSGLNFSLCGIPFWNTDLGGFFYWEFEQNPKNPAIQELQTRWMQWGTFMPLMRNH
;
A
#
# COMPACT_ATOMS: atom_id res chain seq x y z
N PRO A 1 -4.30 1.40 -7.29
CA PRO A 1 -3.18 0.62 -7.77
C PRO A 1 -2.68 1.20 -9.08
N TYR A 2 -1.77 2.17 -9.00
CA TYR A 2 -1.23 2.82 -10.18
C TYR A 2 0.00 2.05 -10.61
N TYR A 3 -0.20 1.21 -11.60
CA TYR A 3 0.89 0.48 -12.22
C TYR A 3 1.49 1.37 -13.28
N ILE A 4 2.74 1.74 -13.09
CA ILE A 4 3.52 2.39 -14.12
C ILE A 4 3.84 1.34 -15.18
N ASN A 5 2.87 1.04 -16.01
CA ASN A 5 3.08 0.39 -17.27
C ASN A 5 2.99 1.46 -18.35
N LYS A 6 4.10 1.66 -19.03
CA LYS A 6 4.26 2.53 -20.22
C LYS A 6 3.20 3.63 -20.34
N VAL A 7 3.55 4.81 -19.95
CA VAL A 7 2.83 6.03 -20.33
C VAL A 7 2.60 5.95 -21.84
N GLY A 8 1.35 5.72 -22.26
CA GLY A 8 0.99 5.64 -23.66
C GLY A 8 0.23 4.40 -24.13
N ASP A 9 -0.10 3.43 -23.25
CA ASP A 9 -0.96 2.31 -23.65
C ASP A 9 -2.43 2.79 -23.76
N PRO A 10 -3.06 2.75 -24.96
CA PRO A 10 -4.44 3.19 -25.16
C PRO A 10 -5.47 2.43 -24.33
N ALA A 11 -5.17 1.19 -23.93
CA ALA A 11 -6.00 0.40 -23.02
C ALA A 11 -6.11 1.02 -21.63
N TYR A 12 -5.14 1.82 -21.21
CA TYR A 12 -5.11 2.52 -19.93
C TYR A 12 -5.93 3.81 -19.92
N ALA A 13 -6.06 4.46 -21.06
CA ALA A 13 -6.72 5.78 -21.16
C ALA A 13 -8.20 5.76 -20.72
N LYS A 14 -8.86 4.60 -20.79
CA LYS A 14 -10.27 4.45 -20.37
C LYS A 14 -10.45 4.17 -18.87
N TYR A 15 -9.38 3.81 -18.14
CA TYR A 15 -9.42 3.54 -16.70
C TYR A 15 -8.74 4.63 -15.86
N LEU A 16 -8.06 5.58 -16.51
CA LEU A 16 -7.61 6.78 -15.80
C LEU A 16 -8.87 7.62 -15.51
N PRO A 17 -9.09 8.03 -14.25
CA PRO A 17 -10.12 9.01 -13.97
C PRO A 17 -9.93 10.19 -14.90
N THR A 18 -11.00 10.62 -15.55
CA THR A 18 -11.02 11.78 -16.46
C THR A 18 -10.43 13.03 -15.81
N ASP A 19 -10.40 13.02 -14.48
CA ASP A 19 -9.97 14.11 -13.60
C ASP A 19 -8.45 14.28 -13.49
N MET A 20 -7.63 13.27 -13.79
CA MET A 20 -6.18 13.46 -13.84
C MET A 20 -5.74 14.45 -14.92
N LYS A 21 -6.56 14.67 -15.94
CA LYS A 21 -6.35 15.76 -16.90
C LYS A 21 -6.73 17.14 -16.36
N GLN A 22 -7.43 17.20 -15.23
CA GLN A 22 -8.01 18.42 -14.65
C GLN A 22 -7.45 18.79 -13.27
N MET A 23 -6.50 18.03 -12.70
CA MET A 23 -5.78 18.48 -11.52
C MET A 23 -4.90 19.69 -11.85
N LYS A 24 -5.55 20.82 -12.04
CA LYS A 24 -4.95 22.13 -11.89
C LYS A 24 -4.91 22.44 -10.39
N VAL A 25 -3.80 22.13 -9.75
CA VAL A 25 -3.44 22.89 -8.55
C VAL A 25 -3.18 24.32 -9.04
N GLN A 26 -4.04 25.25 -8.65
CA GLN A 26 -3.92 26.65 -9.06
C GLN A 26 -2.54 27.15 -8.65
N GLY A 27 -1.73 27.56 -9.63
CA GLY A 27 -0.45 28.24 -9.40
C GLY A 27 0.81 27.35 -9.48
N GLU A 28 0.70 26.03 -9.54
CA GLU A 28 1.86 25.15 -9.62
C GLU A 28 2.18 24.75 -11.08
N PRO A 29 3.47 24.65 -11.45
CA PRO A 29 3.85 24.15 -12.76
C PRO A 29 3.38 22.70 -12.90
N ARG A 30 2.73 22.38 -14.02
CA ARG A 30 2.30 21.02 -14.32
C ARG A 30 3.53 20.12 -14.48
N LEU A 31 3.72 19.21 -13.53
CA LEU A 31 4.78 18.21 -13.62
C LEU A 31 4.50 17.26 -14.77
N LYS A 32 5.48 17.09 -15.66
CA LYS A 32 5.31 16.36 -16.92
C LYS A 32 5.64 14.88 -16.80
N SER A 33 6.36 14.49 -15.76
CA SER A 33 6.78 13.12 -15.54
C SER A 33 6.95 12.80 -14.05
N PRO A 34 6.94 11.52 -13.66
CA PRO A 34 7.27 11.09 -12.28
C PRO A 34 8.66 11.56 -11.83
N GLU A 35 9.64 11.59 -12.73
CA GLU A 35 10.99 12.06 -12.42
C GLU A 35 11.03 13.56 -12.09
N GLU A 36 10.25 14.36 -12.81
CA GLU A 36 10.10 15.78 -12.49
C GLU A 36 9.42 15.97 -11.14
N MET A 37 8.43 15.16 -10.82
CA MET A 37 7.75 15.17 -9.52
C MET A 37 8.73 14.84 -8.38
N VAL A 38 9.51 13.78 -8.51
CA VAL A 38 10.52 13.39 -7.52
C VAL A 38 11.53 14.53 -7.30
N LYS A 39 12.06 15.11 -8.39
CA LYS A 39 13.01 16.23 -8.31
C LYS A 39 12.38 17.46 -7.65
N TYR A 40 11.15 17.77 -7.96
CA TYR A 40 10.44 18.91 -7.37
C TYR A 40 10.24 18.72 -5.87
N VAL A 41 9.82 17.55 -5.43
CA VAL A 41 9.59 17.25 -4.02
C VAL A 41 10.91 17.29 -3.24
N HIS A 42 11.97 16.67 -3.75
CA HIS A 42 13.28 16.69 -3.11
C HIS A 42 13.89 18.11 -3.05
N LYS A 43 13.66 18.93 -4.07
CA LYS A 43 14.10 20.35 -4.06
C LYS A 43 13.45 21.15 -2.93
N ASN A 44 12.28 20.73 -2.45
CA ASN A 44 11.57 21.36 -1.35
C ASN A 44 11.80 20.64 -0.01
N ASP A 45 12.90 19.90 0.14
CA ASP A 45 13.29 19.15 1.35
C ASP A 45 12.19 18.19 1.85
N ALA A 46 11.40 17.64 0.93
CA ALA A 46 10.38 16.65 1.21
C ALA A 46 10.72 15.29 0.58
N HIS A 47 10.02 14.25 1.02
CA HIS A 47 10.20 12.88 0.55
C HIS A 47 8.94 12.33 -0.08
N LEU A 48 9.09 11.35 -0.96
CA LEU A 48 7.99 10.69 -1.66
C LEU A 48 7.86 9.22 -1.25
N MET A 49 6.67 8.86 -0.81
CA MET A 49 6.23 7.49 -0.65
C MET A 49 5.29 7.13 -1.79
N ILE A 50 5.52 6.02 -2.46
CA ILE A 50 4.68 5.54 -3.54
C ILE A 50 3.85 4.33 -3.12
N SER A 51 2.56 4.34 -3.45
CA SER A 51 1.67 3.21 -3.22
C SER A 51 2.00 2.07 -4.20
N ILE A 52 2.24 0.90 -3.64
CA ILE A 52 2.50 -0.33 -4.37
C ILE A 52 1.63 -1.46 -3.79
N TRP A 53 1.07 -2.27 -4.68
CA TRP A 53 0.25 -3.40 -4.30
C TRP A 53 0.96 -4.72 -4.58
N ALA A 54 0.59 -5.74 -3.84
CA ALA A 54 1.07 -7.11 -4.07
C ALA A 54 0.26 -7.84 -5.17
N SER A 55 -0.59 -7.14 -5.91
CA SER A 55 -1.53 -7.70 -6.87
C SER A 55 -1.40 -7.03 -8.23
N PHE A 56 -1.65 -7.79 -9.29
CA PHE A 56 -1.48 -7.34 -10.67
C PHE A 56 -2.67 -7.70 -11.54
N GLY A 57 -3.04 -6.76 -12.42
CA GLY A 57 -4.09 -6.99 -13.42
C GLY A 57 -3.57 -7.76 -14.64
N PRO A 58 -4.43 -8.51 -15.35
CA PRO A 58 -4.03 -9.35 -16.48
C PRO A 58 -3.45 -8.56 -17.67
N TRP A 59 -3.66 -7.26 -17.70
CA TRP A 59 -3.08 -6.34 -18.70
C TRP A 59 -1.63 -5.95 -18.40
N THR A 60 -1.09 -6.26 -17.20
CA THR A 60 0.26 -5.86 -16.80
C THR A 60 1.32 -6.86 -17.25
N GLU A 61 2.55 -6.40 -17.45
CA GLU A 61 3.68 -7.26 -17.75
C GLU A 61 4.01 -8.18 -16.57
N GLN A 62 3.95 -7.64 -15.35
CA GLN A 62 4.14 -8.36 -14.10
C GLN A 62 3.23 -9.58 -13.99
N TYR A 63 1.94 -9.38 -14.27
CA TYR A 63 0.98 -10.49 -14.29
C TYR A 63 1.39 -11.58 -15.28
N ARG A 64 1.76 -11.19 -16.51
CA ARG A 64 2.14 -12.14 -17.55
C ARG A 64 3.40 -12.93 -17.20
N GLU A 65 4.41 -12.26 -16.61
CA GLU A 65 5.63 -12.96 -16.15
C GLU A 65 5.34 -13.89 -14.97
N LEU A 66 4.59 -13.43 -13.97
CA LEU A 66 4.19 -14.24 -12.82
C LEU A 66 3.34 -15.45 -13.23
N LYS A 67 2.42 -15.27 -14.18
CA LYS A 67 1.60 -16.35 -14.71
C LYS A 67 2.44 -17.42 -15.41
N LYS A 68 3.44 -17.02 -16.20
CA LYS A 68 4.38 -17.95 -16.84
C LYS A 68 5.18 -18.77 -15.83
N MET A 69 5.44 -18.21 -14.65
CA MET A 69 6.16 -18.85 -13.55
C MET A 69 5.24 -19.67 -12.64
N ASN A 70 3.94 -19.70 -12.91
CA ASN A 70 2.92 -20.27 -12.02
C ASN A 70 3.01 -19.68 -10.59
N ALA A 71 3.18 -18.36 -10.50
CA ALA A 71 3.42 -17.63 -9.27
C ALA A 71 2.40 -16.51 -9.01
N LEU A 72 1.16 -16.71 -9.48
CA LEU A 72 -0.01 -15.95 -9.06
C LEU A 72 -0.85 -16.82 -8.14
N LEU A 73 -1.38 -16.24 -7.07
CA LEU A 73 -2.36 -16.91 -6.23
C LEU A 73 -3.71 -16.98 -6.98
N PRO A 74 -4.43 -18.10 -6.92
CA PRO A 74 -5.57 -18.36 -7.79
C PRO A 74 -6.87 -17.71 -7.29
N PHE A 75 -6.82 -16.50 -6.79
CA PHE A 75 -8.00 -15.73 -6.39
C PHE A 75 -7.86 -14.25 -6.78
N GLU A 76 -8.99 -13.60 -6.92
CA GLU A 76 -9.04 -12.16 -7.21
C GLU A 76 -8.98 -11.32 -5.95
N THR A 77 -8.35 -10.16 -6.11
CA THR A 77 -8.40 -9.08 -5.13
C THR A 77 -9.20 -7.89 -5.68
N TRP A 78 -9.19 -6.77 -4.96
CA TRP A 78 -9.79 -5.53 -5.46
C TRP A 78 -9.11 -5.04 -6.75
N PRO A 79 -9.86 -4.50 -7.74
CA PRO A 79 -11.33 -4.39 -7.78
C PRO A 79 -12.00 -5.74 -8.17
N ARG A 80 -13.21 -5.97 -7.65
CA ARG A 80 -13.97 -7.19 -7.98
C ARG A 80 -14.20 -7.33 -9.49
N ASN A 81 -14.14 -8.56 -9.99
CA ASN A 81 -14.36 -8.90 -11.40
C ASN A 81 -13.37 -8.25 -12.37
N SER A 82 -12.19 -7.89 -11.90
CA SER A 82 -11.13 -7.29 -12.71
C SER A 82 -10.09 -8.29 -13.20
N GLY A 83 -10.04 -9.48 -12.61
CA GLY A 83 -8.97 -10.46 -12.83
C GLY A 83 -7.64 -10.08 -12.17
N VAL A 84 -7.63 -9.09 -11.27
CA VAL A 84 -6.44 -8.73 -10.49
C VAL A 84 -6.13 -9.85 -9.50
N MET A 85 -4.92 -10.38 -9.56
CA MET A 85 -4.46 -11.48 -8.71
C MET A 85 -3.19 -11.11 -7.94
N PRO A 86 -3.06 -11.54 -6.67
CA PRO A 86 -1.81 -11.34 -5.94
C PRO A 86 -0.73 -12.30 -6.44
N TYR A 87 0.52 -11.86 -6.34
CA TYR A 87 1.62 -12.76 -6.58
C TYR A 87 1.83 -13.70 -5.39
N ASP A 88 2.37 -14.89 -5.65
CA ASP A 88 2.74 -15.82 -4.59
C ASP A 88 4.02 -15.33 -3.88
N VAL A 89 3.82 -14.61 -2.77
CA VAL A 89 4.91 -14.08 -1.96
C VAL A 89 5.80 -15.15 -1.34
N PHE A 90 5.29 -16.38 -1.21
CA PHE A 90 6.04 -17.51 -0.66
C PHE A 90 7.08 -18.02 -1.66
N ASN A 91 6.89 -17.77 -2.96
CA ASN A 91 7.83 -18.14 -4.01
C ASN A 91 9.01 -17.14 -4.10
N PRO A 92 10.25 -17.56 -3.81
CA PRO A 92 11.41 -16.65 -3.88
C PRO A 92 11.62 -16.02 -5.26
N LYS A 93 11.33 -16.78 -6.34
CA LYS A 93 11.46 -16.25 -7.71
C LYS A 93 10.44 -15.14 -8.00
N ALA A 94 9.23 -15.28 -7.44
CA ALA A 94 8.21 -14.24 -7.56
C ALA A 94 8.61 -12.96 -6.79
N ARG A 95 9.18 -13.10 -5.60
CA ARG A 95 9.73 -11.96 -4.84
C ARG A 95 10.84 -11.23 -5.60
N ASN A 96 11.77 -11.99 -6.22
CA ASN A 96 12.82 -11.40 -7.04
C ASN A 96 12.25 -10.65 -8.25
N LEU A 97 11.22 -11.21 -8.89
CA LEU A 97 10.54 -10.55 -10.00
C LEU A 97 9.82 -9.28 -9.54
N TYR A 98 9.14 -9.32 -8.40
CA TYR A 98 8.48 -8.15 -7.82
C TYR A 98 9.49 -7.02 -7.60
N TRP A 99 10.63 -7.32 -6.97
CA TRP A 99 11.69 -6.32 -6.75
C TRP A 99 12.30 -5.80 -8.05
N LYS A 100 12.49 -6.65 -9.07
CA LYS A 100 12.97 -6.21 -10.39
C LYS A 100 12.15 -5.01 -10.91
N TYR A 101 10.83 -5.04 -10.74
CA TYR A 101 9.96 -3.95 -11.15
C TYR A 101 10.02 -2.73 -10.21
N LEU A 102 10.20 -2.94 -8.92
CA LEU A 102 10.39 -1.85 -7.96
C LEU A 102 11.73 -1.13 -8.12
N THR A 103 12.75 -1.80 -8.63
CA THR A 103 14.08 -1.22 -8.84
C THR A 103 14.02 0.06 -9.66
N HIS A 104 13.16 0.12 -10.68
CA HIS A 104 12.97 1.30 -11.49
C HIS A 104 12.47 2.51 -10.67
N LEU A 105 11.49 2.28 -9.81
CA LEU A 105 10.94 3.31 -8.92
C LEU A 105 11.99 3.77 -7.89
N TYR A 106 12.74 2.82 -7.33
CA TYR A 106 13.85 3.14 -6.42
C TYR A 106 14.90 4.01 -7.10
N GLN A 107 15.32 3.67 -8.33
CA GLN A 107 16.31 4.42 -9.12
C GLN A 107 15.78 5.79 -9.54
N MET A 108 14.49 5.93 -9.77
CA MET A 108 13.84 7.20 -10.05
C MET A 108 13.90 8.17 -8.86
N GLY A 109 14.08 7.63 -7.63
CA GLY A 109 14.29 8.43 -6.42
C GLY A 109 13.17 8.38 -5.40
N PHE A 110 12.16 7.51 -5.55
CA PHE A 110 11.17 7.31 -4.50
C PHE A 110 11.85 6.88 -3.20
N ASP A 111 11.38 7.41 -2.07
CA ASP A 111 12.05 7.29 -0.79
C ASP A 111 11.48 6.18 0.09
N ALA A 112 10.20 5.89 -0.07
CA ALA A 112 9.48 4.94 0.75
C ALA A 112 8.37 4.23 -0.02
N TRP A 113 7.87 3.14 0.55
CA TRP A 113 6.88 2.26 -0.04
C TRP A 113 5.60 2.23 0.78
N TRP A 114 4.48 2.49 0.15
CA TRP A 114 3.16 2.26 0.74
C TRP A 114 2.65 0.90 0.24
N THR A 115 2.86 -0.11 1.06
CA THR A 115 2.50 -1.50 0.76
C THR A 115 1.06 -1.76 1.17
N ASP A 116 0.15 -1.37 0.29
CA ASP A 116 -1.28 -1.53 0.46
C ASP A 116 -1.75 -2.93 0.04
N SER A 117 -2.93 -3.35 0.52
CA SER A 117 -3.54 -4.65 0.19
C SER A 117 -2.61 -5.85 0.46
N THR A 118 -1.90 -5.82 1.59
CA THR A 118 -0.90 -6.84 1.95
C THR A 118 -1.43 -7.97 2.83
N GLU A 119 -2.71 -8.06 3.08
CA GLU A 119 -3.38 -9.22 3.69
C GLU A 119 -3.57 -10.44 2.77
N PRO A 120 -3.54 -10.44 1.43
CA PRO A 120 -3.98 -9.50 0.42
C PRO A 120 -5.50 -9.35 0.41
N ASP A 121 -6.03 -8.27 -0.15
CA ASP A 121 -7.47 -7.90 -0.16
C ASP A 121 -8.34 -8.96 -0.87
N HIS A 122 -8.57 -10.06 -0.18
CA HIS A 122 -9.12 -11.29 -0.71
C HIS A 122 -10.62 -11.38 -0.41
N PHE A 123 -11.38 -11.62 -1.46
CA PHE A 123 -12.80 -11.93 -1.33
C PHE A 123 -12.99 -13.43 -1.12
N GLU A 124 -12.97 -13.85 0.14
CA GLU A 124 -13.08 -15.27 0.50
C GLU A 124 -14.29 -15.95 -0.14
N LYS A 125 -14.03 -17.14 -0.71
CA LYS A 125 -15.04 -18.00 -1.31
C LYS A 125 -14.89 -19.42 -0.74
N PRO A 126 -15.97 -20.21 -0.69
CA PRO A 126 -15.85 -21.62 -0.34
C PRO A 126 -14.80 -22.34 -1.21
N GLY A 127 -13.88 -23.03 -0.60
CA GLY A 127 -12.79 -23.74 -1.27
C GLY A 127 -11.46 -22.99 -1.30
N ASP A 128 -11.40 -21.74 -0.87
CA ASP A 128 -10.17 -20.95 -0.85
C ASP A 128 -9.12 -21.55 0.09
N GLU A 129 -9.53 -22.26 1.13
CA GLU A 129 -8.66 -23.03 2.01
C GLU A 129 -7.83 -24.10 1.28
N ASN A 130 -8.30 -24.54 0.13
CA ASN A 130 -7.64 -25.57 -0.68
C ASN A 130 -6.58 -25.01 -1.63
N TYR A 131 -6.47 -23.69 -1.76
CA TYR A 131 -5.45 -23.10 -2.60
C TYR A 131 -4.06 -23.43 -2.08
N GLN A 132 -3.18 -23.79 -3.03
CA GLN A 132 -1.79 -24.07 -2.74
C GLN A 132 -0.92 -22.88 -3.11
N THR A 133 -0.02 -22.54 -2.22
CA THR A 133 1.07 -21.60 -2.43
C THR A 133 2.37 -22.39 -2.58
N PHE A 134 3.46 -21.69 -2.81
CA PHE A 134 4.79 -22.32 -2.85
C PHE A 134 5.16 -23.05 -1.54
N ASP A 135 4.74 -22.52 -0.39
CA ASP A 135 5.09 -23.06 0.95
C ASP A 135 3.98 -23.85 1.63
N GLY A 136 2.86 -24.13 0.95
CA GLY A 136 1.76 -24.91 1.51
C GLY A 136 0.37 -24.35 1.21
N SER A 137 -0.64 -24.83 1.95
CA SER A 137 -2.01 -24.34 1.76
C SER A 137 -2.16 -22.87 2.14
N TRP A 138 -2.96 -22.13 1.36
CA TRP A 138 -3.23 -20.73 1.62
C TRP A 138 -3.69 -20.49 3.07
N LEU A 139 -4.63 -21.27 3.54
CA LEU A 139 -5.15 -21.15 4.92
C LEU A 139 -4.05 -21.32 5.98
N GLY A 140 -3.08 -22.20 5.74
CA GLY A 140 -1.98 -22.46 6.67
C GLY A 140 -0.92 -21.35 6.72
N VAL A 141 -0.75 -20.60 5.63
CA VAL A 141 0.37 -19.65 5.50
C VAL A 141 -0.06 -18.19 5.32
N LYS A 142 -1.33 -17.90 5.05
CA LYS A 142 -1.83 -16.56 4.67
C LYS A 142 -1.39 -15.43 5.61
N ASN A 143 -1.35 -15.68 6.91
CA ASN A 143 -0.97 -14.68 7.91
C ASN A 143 0.52 -14.28 7.83
N ALA A 144 1.35 -15.06 7.14
CA ALA A 144 2.75 -14.70 6.89
C ALA A 144 2.94 -13.86 5.63
N PHE A 145 1.89 -13.67 4.82
CA PHE A 145 1.97 -12.92 3.56
C PHE A 145 2.54 -11.51 3.75
N PRO A 146 2.01 -10.66 4.66
CA PRO A 146 2.54 -9.30 4.85
C PRO A 146 3.98 -9.30 5.32
N LEU A 147 4.35 -10.25 6.19
CA LEU A 147 5.71 -10.37 6.69
C LEU A 147 6.70 -10.64 5.56
N LEU A 148 6.43 -11.66 4.72
CA LEU A 148 7.30 -12.04 3.62
C LEU A 148 7.36 -10.99 2.52
N HIS A 149 6.23 -10.32 2.24
CA HIS A 149 6.17 -9.22 1.29
C HIS A 149 7.11 -8.07 1.71
N ASN A 150 6.94 -7.56 2.92
CA ASN A 150 7.75 -6.44 3.42
C ASN A 150 9.21 -6.84 3.66
N LYS A 151 9.47 -8.05 4.18
CA LYS A 151 10.81 -8.63 4.28
C LYS A 151 11.52 -8.60 2.92
N SER A 152 10.87 -9.06 1.88
CA SER A 152 11.45 -9.11 0.55
C SER A 152 11.86 -7.73 0.03
N ILE A 153 10.99 -6.73 0.17
CA ILE A 153 11.30 -5.36 -0.24
C ILE A 153 12.50 -4.83 0.55
N TYR A 154 12.50 -5.02 1.87
CA TYR A 154 13.58 -4.60 2.75
C TYR A 154 14.93 -5.23 2.36
N GLU A 155 14.99 -6.56 2.24
CA GLU A 155 16.22 -7.28 1.94
C GLU A 155 16.79 -6.92 0.58
N HIS A 156 15.95 -6.86 -0.45
CA HIS A 156 16.39 -6.47 -1.79
C HIS A 156 16.89 -5.01 -1.84
N GLN A 157 16.17 -4.09 -1.22
CA GLN A 157 16.62 -2.69 -1.18
C GLN A 157 17.95 -2.56 -0.43
N ARG A 158 18.08 -3.24 0.72
CA ARG A 158 19.35 -3.23 1.51
C ARG A 158 20.53 -3.86 0.76
N ALA A 159 20.27 -4.84 -0.09
CA ALA A 159 21.27 -5.50 -0.90
C ALA A 159 21.72 -4.71 -2.14
N MET A 160 21.00 -3.64 -2.50
CA MET A 160 21.38 -2.85 -3.67
C MET A 160 22.74 -2.17 -3.47
N LYS A 161 23.61 -2.34 -4.48
CA LYS A 161 24.95 -1.72 -4.49
C LYS A 161 24.81 -0.19 -4.41
N GLY A 162 25.51 0.40 -3.45
CA GLY A 162 25.50 1.86 -3.24
C GLY A 162 24.24 2.37 -2.55
N ASN A 163 23.40 1.49 -1.99
CA ASN A 163 22.24 1.92 -1.22
C ASN A 163 22.66 2.68 0.05
N THR A 164 22.22 3.92 0.17
CA THR A 164 22.40 4.77 1.36
C THR A 164 21.07 5.02 2.08
N LYS A 165 19.93 4.67 1.46
CA LYS A 165 18.61 4.92 2.02
C LYS A 165 18.21 3.81 3.00
N ARG A 166 17.55 4.18 4.09
CA ARG A 166 16.80 3.23 4.91
C ARG A 166 15.60 2.74 4.12
N SER A 167 15.25 1.46 4.28
CA SER A 167 13.97 0.96 3.79
C SER A 167 12.87 1.41 4.75
N LEU A 168 11.90 2.13 4.26
CA LEU A 168 10.71 2.55 5.00
C LEU A 168 9.48 2.07 4.24
N GLN A 169 8.61 1.36 4.94
CA GLN A 169 7.42 0.76 4.36
C GLN A 169 6.22 1.08 5.27
N MET A 170 5.15 1.62 4.70
CA MET A 170 3.86 1.72 5.37
C MET A 170 2.97 0.59 4.86
N THR A 171 2.54 -0.31 5.74
CA THR A 171 1.84 -1.55 5.38
C THR A 171 0.46 -1.62 6.03
N ARG A 172 -0.56 -2.07 5.25
CA ARG A 172 -1.93 -2.20 5.76
C ARG A 172 -2.09 -3.36 6.73
N SER A 173 -1.26 -4.36 6.64
CA SER A 173 -1.32 -5.50 7.54
C SER A 173 0.05 -5.88 8.06
N GLY A 174 0.08 -6.53 9.22
CA GLY A 174 1.32 -6.93 9.84
C GLY A 174 1.12 -8.00 10.90
N SER A 175 2.21 -8.71 11.18
CA SER A 175 2.30 -9.70 12.23
C SER A 175 3.60 -9.52 13.01
N LEU A 176 3.76 -10.26 14.10
CA LEU A 176 4.99 -10.23 14.90
C LEU A 176 6.23 -10.45 14.03
N GLY A 177 7.25 -9.63 14.24
CA GLY A 177 8.48 -9.64 13.46
C GLY A 177 8.53 -8.62 12.32
N ILE A 178 7.39 -8.06 11.89
CA ILE A 178 7.35 -7.12 10.76
C ILE A 178 8.15 -5.83 11.06
N GLN A 179 8.20 -5.40 12.32
CA GLN A 179 8.96 -4.23 12.76
C GLN A 179 10.45 -4.29 12.42
N HIS A 180 11.01 -5.51 12.22
CA HIS A 180 12.39 -5.70 11.79
C HIS A 180 12.67 -5.14 10.39
N TYR A 181 11.65 -5.02 9.56
CA TYR A 181 11.77 -4.68 8.15
C TYR A 181 11.46 -3.21 7.84
N GLY A 182 11.61 -2.32 8.82
CA GLY A 182 11.40 -0.88 8.62
C GLY A 182 9.96 -0.52 8.28
N THR A 183 9.01 -1.21 8.90
CA THR A 183 7.59 -1.05 8.62
C THR A 183 6.88 -0.16 9.64
N ILE A 184 5.89 0.55 9.16
CA ILE A 184 4.85 1.25 9.92
C ILE A 184 3.53 0.62 9.51
N CYS A 185 2.78 0.05 10.47
CA CYS A 185 1.46 -0.48 10.17
C CYS A 185 0.39 0.60 10.30
N TRP A 186 -0.64 0.55 9.44
CA TRP A 186 -1.85 1.35 9.66
C TRP A 186 -3.07 0.45 9.72
N SER A 187 -4.13 0.96 10.30
CA SER A 187 -5.35 0.20 10.59
C SER A 187 -6.24 -0.10 9.37
N GLY A 188 -5.82 0.33 8.17
CA GLY A 188 -6.61 0.15 6.96
C GLY A 188 -7.71 1.20 6.80
N ASP A 189 -8.69 0.89 5.97
CA ASP A 189 -9.78 1.76 5.54
C ASP A 189 -10.88 1.84 6.63
N VAL A 190 -10.62 2.60 7.67
CA VAL A 190 -11.52 2.74 8.81
C VAL A 190 -12.65 3.74 8.54
N VAL A 191 -13.79 3.55 9.21
CA VAL A 191 -14.94 4.45 9.09
C VAL A 191 -14.68 5.77 9.84
N ALA A 192 -15.06 6.88 9.25
CA ALA A 192 -15.06 8.19 9.92
C ALA A 192 -16.22 8.23 10.92
N SER A 193 -15.96 7.85 12.17
CA SER A 193 -16.93 7.90 13.27
C SER A 193 -16.25 8.12 14.61
N TRP A 194 -17.01 8.60 15.59
CA TRP A 194 -16.50 8.77 16.95
C TRP A 194 -16.18 7.44 17.62
N ASP A 195 -16.97 6.42 17.37
CA ASP A 195 -16.75 5.08 17.91
C ASP A 195 -15.49 4.45 17.33
N GLU A 196 -15.27 4.63 16.02
CA GLU A 196 -14.05 4.15 15.40
C GLU A 196 -12.82 4.87 15.94
N MET A 197 -12.85 6.19 16.06
CA MET A 197 -11.75 6.94 16.69
C MET A 197 -11.44 6.42 18.10
N LYS A 198 -12.47 6.16 18.90
CA LYS A 198 -12.32 5.60 20.25
C LYS A 198 -11.68 4.22 20.22
N ASN A 199 -12.04 3.35 19.26
CA ASN A 199 -11.51 2.00 19.11
C ASN A 199 -10.07 1.99 18.60
N GLN A 200 -9.69 2.96 17.78
CA GLN A 200 -8.33 3.06 17.25
C GLN A 200 -7.28 3.34 18.32
N ILE A 201 -7.64 4.03 19.40
CA ILE A 201 -6.71 4.32 20.52
C ILE A 201 -6.18 3.04 21.18
N PRO A 202 -7.05 2.15 21.73
CA PRO A 202 -6.57 0.90 22.31
C PRO A 202 -5.95 -0.04 21.25
N SER A 203 -6.39 0.02 20.00
CA SER A 203 -5.78 -0.76 18.93
C SER A 203 -4.30 -0.43 18.76
N GLY A 204 -3.96 0.85 18.66
CA GLY A 204 -2.56 1.30 18.54
C GLY A 204 -1.73 0.97 19.78
N LEU A 205 -2.31 1.08 20.97
CA LEU A 205 -1.64 0.68 22.23
C LEU A 205 -1.36 -0.82 22.24
N ASN A 206 -2.29 -1.66 21.80
CA ASN A 206 -2.12 -3.11 21.72
C ASN A 206 -1.02 -3.49 20.70
N PHE A 207 -0.96 -2.84 19.55
CA PHE A 207 0.15 -3.01 18.60
C PHE A 207 1.50 -2.69 19.25
N SER A 208 1.58 -1.60 19.99
CA SER A 208 2.80 -1.21 20.71
C SER A 208 3.19 -2.23 21.79
N LEU A 209 2.22 -2.76 22.55
CA LEU A 209 2.45 -3.82 23.55
C LEU A 209 2.94 -5.13 22.91
N CYS A 210 2.50 -5.43 21.68
CA CYS A 210 2.98 -6.57 20.89
C CYS A 210 4.36 -6.34 20.26
N GLY A 211 5.02 -5.21 20.52
CA GLY A 211 6.35 -4.90 19.98
C GLY A 211 6.33 -4.33 18.56
N ILE A 212 5.19 -3.84 18.08
CA ILE A 212 5.03 -3.12 16.81
C ILE A 212 4.72 -1.64 17.12
N PRO A 213 5.71 -0.83 17.55
CA PRO A 213 5.46 0.51 18.06
C PRO A 213 5.15 1.53 16.95
N PHE A 214 5.53 1.25 15.71
CA PHE A 214 5.27 2.15 14.58
C PHE A 214 3.93 1.83 13.97
N TRP A 215 2.92 2.56 14.42
CA TRP A 215 1.53 2.37 14.01
C TRP A 215 0.85 3.72 13.78
N ASN A 216 -0.13 3.73 12.88
CA ASN A 216 -0.99 4.88 12.63
C ASN A 216 -2.38 4.44 12.15
N THR A 217 -3.26 5.41 12.00
CA THR A 217 -4.58 5.26 11.39
C THR A 217 -4.80 6.35 10.36
N ASP A 218 -5.80 6.20 9.54
CA ASP A 218 -6.31 7.26 8.67
C ASP A 218 -6.96 8.33 9.54
N LEU A 219 -6.26 9.46 9.77
CA LEU A 219 -6.78 10.51 10.63
C LEU A 219 -8.03 11.15 10.01
N GLY A 220 -9.13 11.04 10.73
CA GLY A 220 -10.45 11.45 10.26
C GLY A 220 -11.28 10.34 9.63
N GLY A 221 -10.67 9.14 9.46
CA GLY A 221 -11.28 8.00 8.80
C GLY A 221 -11.14 8.02 7.29
N PHE A 222 -11.37 6.87 6.67
CA PHE A 222 -11.35 6.68 5.22
C PHE A 222 -12.76 6.74 4.62
N PHE A 223 -13.74 6.04 5.22
CA PHE A 223 -15.12 6.01 4.75
C PHE A 223 -16.00 7.00 5.52
N TYR A 224 -16.62 7.93 4.82
CA TYR A 224 -17.49 8.96 5.39
C TYR A 224 -18.98 8.60 5.27
N TRP A 225 -19.35 7.34 5.41
CA TRP A 225 -20.71 6.86 5.19
C TRP A 225 -21.75 7.52 6.10
N GLU A 226 -21.41 7.72 7.37
CA GLU A 226 -22.30 8.40 8.35
C GLU A 226 -22.56 9.88 8.02
N PHE A 227 -21.77 10.43 7.10
CA PHE A 227 -21.80 11.83 6.71
C PHE A 227 -22.13 12.01 5.21
N GLU A 228 -22.84 11.04 4.62
CA GLU A 228 -23.24 11.07 3.21
C GLU A 228 -22.10 11.32 2.23
N GLN A 229 -20.89 10.87 2.57
CA GLN A 229 -19.66 11.12 1.80
C GLN A 229 -19.37 12.63 1.57
N ASN A 230 -19.89 13.51 2.45
CA ASN A 230 -19.72 14.95 2.32
C ASN A 230 -18.62 15.49 3.23
N PRO A 231 -17.40 15.75 2.73
CA PRO A 231 -16.29 16.25 3.53
C PRO A 231 -16.48 17.69 4.07
N LYS A 232 -17.51 18.41 3.60
CA LYS A 232 -17.84 19.75 4.07
C LYS A 232 -18.82 19.75 5.24
N ASN A 233 -19.28 18.59 5.68
CA ASN A 233 -20.16 18.48 6.82
C ASN A 233 -19.45 18.97 8.09
N PRO A 234 -20.00 19.92 8.86
CA PRO A 234 -19.36 20.44 10.07
C PRO A 234 -19.04 19.38 11.11
N ALA A 235 -19.84 18.32 11.20
CA ALA A 235 -19.59 17.21 12.13
C ALA A 235 -18.32 16.41 11.75
N ILE A 236 -18.00 16.27 10.45
CA ILE A 236 -16.73 15.71 10.01
C ILE A 236 -15.55 16.60 10.43
N GLN A 237 -15.70 17.92 10.29
CA GLN A 237 -14.63 18.86 10.66
C GLN A 237 -14.30 18.78 12.14
N GLU A 238 -15.30 18.61 13.01
CA GLU A 238 -15.10 18.40 14.44
C GLU A 238 -14.38 17.05 14.68
N LEU A 239 -14.87 15.97 14.11
CA LEU A 239 -14.25 14.64 14.22
C LEU A 239 -12.80 14.67 13.72
N GLN A 240 -12.54 15.26 12.55
CA GLN A 240 -11.21 15.42 11.97
C GLN A 240 -10.29 16.18 12.93
N THR A 241 -10.78 17.28 13.51
CA THR A 241 -10.01 18.09 14.45
C THR A 241 -9.59 17.26 15.67
N ARG A 242 -10.51 16.49 16.25
CA ARG A 242 -10.17 15.65 17.43
C ARG A 242 -9.24 14.51 17.06
N TRP A 243 -9.45 13.90 15.92
CA TRP A 243 -8.57 12.84 15.44
C TRP A 243 -7.15 13.37 15.15
N MET A 244 -7.04 14.57 14.58
CA MET A 244 -5.75 15.25 14.38
C MET A 244 -5.06 15.59 15.72
N GLN A 245 -5.78 16.03 16.74
CA GLN A 245 -5.23 16.26 18.07
C GLN A 245 -4.62 14.99 18.65
N TRP A 246 -5.33 13.85 18.54
CA TRP A 246 -4.78 12.57 18.94
C TRP A 246 -3.59 12.15 18.05
N GLY A 247 -3.69 12.38 16.76
CA GLY A 247 -2.66 12.05 15.78
C GLY A 247 -1.28 12.66 16.08
N THR A 248 -1.24 13.80 16.79
CA THR A 248 0.04 14.44 17.20
C THR A 248 0.86 13.57 18.16
N PHE A 249 0.27 12.59 18.80
CA PHE A 249 0.94 11.64 19.70
C PHE A 249 1.28 10.30 19.03
N MET A 250 0.95 10.13 17.76
CA MET A 250 1.28 8.93 17.02
C MET A 250 2.71 8.95 16.49
N PRO A 251 3.39 7.78 16.40
CA PRO A 251 4.71 7.68 15.79
C PRO A 251 4.77 8.16 14.33
N LEU A 252 3.68 8.02 13.60
CA LEU A 252 3.48 8.59 12.27
C LEU A 252 2.13 9.31 12.23
N MET A 253 2.16 10.62 12.16
CA MET A 253 0.97 11.43 11.92
C MET A 253 0.70 11.50 10.41
N ARG A 254 -0.46 11.01 9.99
CA ARG A 254 -0.84 10.99 8.57
C ARG A 254 -2.29 11.43 8.41
N ASN A 255 -2.48 12.53 7.71
CA ASN A 255 -3.80 12.88 7.20
C ASN A 255 -4.07 12.09 5.92
N HIS A 256 -5.28 11.54 5.79
CA HIS A 256 -5.67 10.73 4.65
C HIS A 256 -6.72 11.44 3.79
#